data_f27384d95ad5e68ad35bca111feed272
#
_entry.id   f27384d95ad5e68ad35bca111feed272
#
_cell.length_a   1.000
_cell.length_b   1.000
_cell.length_c   1.000
_cell.angle_alpha   90.00
_cell.angle_beta   90.00
_cell.angle_gamma   90.00
#
_symmetry.space_group_name_H-M   'P 1'
#
loop_
_entity.id
_entity.type
_entity.pdbx_description
1 polymer ?
#
loop_
_entity_poly.entity_id
_entity_poly.type
_entity_poly.pdbx_seq_one_letter_code
_entity_poly.pdbx_strand_id
1 'polypeptide(L)'
;MIRALEAVIISTDNAAKLAEFYREKVGLKQTEEMEIGDKGEKGFDFDINGTGLYILDHSDIKGKNSHGARVMFNLEVDDIEKEFERLKKEDVKVVQETYHVEEYGLIATFEDPDGNYFQFVQVRAN
;
A
#
# COMPACT_ATOMS: atom_id res chain seq x y z
N MET A 1 10.79 12.07 -22.67
CA MET A 1 9.96 10.83 -22.68
C MET A 1 9.82 10.28 -21.27
N ILE A 2 8.59 9.99 -20.86
CA ILE A 2 8.36 9.32 -19.56
C ILE A 2 8.84 7.88 -19.69
N ARG A 3 9.63 7.41 -18.70
CA ARG A 3 10.29 6.11 -18.77
C ARG A 3 9.63 5.05 -17.87
N ALA A 4 9.06 5.46 -16.75
CA ALA A 4 8.50 4.51 -15.80
C ALA A 4 7.73 5.24 -14.71
N LEU A 5 6.96 4.50 -13.93
CA LEU A 5 6.48 4.96 -12.64
C LEU A 5 7.58 4.62 -11.63
N GLU A 6 8.36 5.61 -11.21
CA GLU A 6 9.51 5.37 -10.33
C GLU A 6 9.05 5.08 -8.91
N ALA A 7 8.07 5.84 -8.41
CA ALA A 7 7.58 5.64 -7.05
C ALA A 7 6.19 6.20 -6.86
N VAL A 8 5.51 5.68 -5.86
CA VAL A 8 4.30 6.26 -5.27
C VAL A 8 4.69 6.79 -3.90
N ILE A 9 4.25 7.99 -3.55
CA ILE A 9 4.51 8.60 -2.25
C ILE A 9 3.20 8.65 -1.46
N ILE A 10 3.23 8.13 -0.24
CA ILE A 10 2.14 8.27 0.71
C ILE A 10 2.63 9.16 1.84
N SER A 11 2.04 10.34 1.97
CA SER A 11 2.32 11.26 3.06
C SER A 11 1.37 10.99 4.21
N THR A 12 1.87 11.11 5.44
CA THR A 12 1.12 10.74 6.65
C THR A 12 1.56 11.61 7.83
N ASP A 13 0.79 11.60 8.89
CA ASP A 13 1.21 12.24 10.14
C ASP A 13 2.00 11.28 11.05
N ASN A 14 2.13 10.02 10.67
CA ASN A 14 2.92 9.04 11.42
C ASN A 14 3.48 7.96 10.47
N ALA A 15 4.60 8.29 9.84
CA ALA A 15 5.23 7.41 8.86
C ALA A 15 5.70 6.09 9.46
N ALA A 16 6.22 6.11 10.69
CA ALA A 16 6.70 4.89 11.35
C ALA A 16 5.59 3.86 11.52
N LYS A 17 4.40 4.31 11.94
CA LYS A 17 3.25 3.43 12.14
C LYS A 17 2.72 2.90 10.81
N LEU A 18 2.61 3.74 9.80
CA LEU A 18 2.12 3.32 8.50
C LEU A 18 3.11 2.37 7.82
N ALA A 19 4.40 2.65 7.91
CA ALA A 19 5.44 1.77 7.37
C ALA A 19 5.42 0.39 8.06
N GLU A 20 5.22 0.35 9.37
CA GLU A 20 5.09 -0.92 10.11
C GLU A 20 3.95 -1.77 9.55
N PHE A 21 2.81 -1.16 9.25
CA PHE A 21 1.68 -1.87 8.65
C PHE A 21 2.06 -2.52 7.31
N TYR A 22 2.67 -1.76 6.41
CA TYR A 22 3.05 -2.28 5.10
C TYR A 22 4.17 -3.32 5.18
N ARG A 23 5.08 -3.16 6.11
CA ARG A 23 6.17 -4.12 6.32
C ARG A 23 5.67 -5.40 7.00
N GLU A 24 4.95 -5.27 8.11
CA GLU A 24 4.64 -6.43 8.97
C GLU A 24 3.36 -7.15 8.55
N LYS A 25 2.33 -6.42 8.12
CA LYS A 25 1.05 -7.04 7.75
C LYS A 25 0.94 -7.30 6.26
N VAL A 26 1.19 -6.31 5.42
CA VAL A 26 1.12 -6.50 3.97
C VAL A 26 2.29 -7.34 3.48
N GLY A 27 3.47 -7.18 4.08
CA GLY A 27 4.63 -7.99 3.77
C GLY A 27 5.52 -7.39 2.69
N LEU A 28 5.47 -6.08 2.50
CA LEU A 28 6.36 -5.41 1.57
C LEU A 28 7.78 -5.32 2.12
N LYS A 29 8.77 -5.31 1.24
CA LYS A 29 10.17 -5.26 1.62
C LYS A 29 10.62 -3.81 1.80
N GLN A 30 10.91 -3.43 3.04
CA GLN A 30 11.51 -2.13 3.34
C GLN A 30 12.98 -2.14 2.97
N THR A 31 13.41 -1.14 2.22
CA THR A 31 14.80 -1.03 1.77
C THR A 31 15.58 0.03 2.53
N GLU A 32 14.91 1.05 3.06
CA GLU A 32 15.60 2.15 3.73
C GLU A 32 14.69 2.87 4.72
N GLU A 33 15.29 3.44 5.75
CA GLU A 33 14.67 4.36 6.69
C GLU A 33 15.59 5.57 6.80
N MET A 34 15.03 6.79 6.78
CA MET A 34 15.83 8.01 6.80
C MET A 34 15.13 9.14 7.53
N GLU A 35 15.90 10.12 7.99
CA GLU A 35 15.35 11.40 8.41
C GLU A 35 15.30 12.30 7.19
N ILE A 36 14.15 12.95 6.97
CA ILE A 36 13.89 13.75 5.78
C ILE A 36 13.66 15.22 6.07
N GLY A 37 13.63 15.61 7.36
CA GLY A 37 13.38 16.99 7.76
C GLY A 37 14.20 17.38 8.97
N ASP A 38 14.09 18.66 9.36
CA ASP A 38 14.86 19.25 10.44
C ASP A 38 14.30 18.93 11.83
N LYS A 39 13.09 18.36 11.89
CA LYS A 39 12.36 18.10 13.14
C LYS A 39 12.18 16.61 13.42
N GLY A 40 13.04 15.79 12.86
CA GLY A 40 12.96 14.34 13.05
C GLY A 40 11.94 13.63 12.16
N GLU A 41 11.42 14.30 11.13
CA GLU A 41 10.51 13.67 10.18
C GLU A 41 11.21 12.49 9.51
N LYS A 42 10.47 11.39 9.35
CA LYS A 42 11.01 10.14 8.81
C LYS A 42 10.42 9.78 7.47
N GLY A 43 11.23 9.07 6.69
CA GLY A 43 10.82 8.44 5.46
C GLY A 43 11.18 6.97 5.46
N PHE A 44 10.33 6.15 4.86
CA PHE A 44 10.52 4.71 4.76
C PHE A 44 10.30 4.30 3.31
N ASP A 45 11.31 3.68 2.73
CA ASP A 45 11.28 3.27 1.33
C ASP A 45 11.04 1.77 1.24
N PHE A 46 10.14 1.40 0.34
CA PHE A 46 9.87 0.01 0.00
C PHE A 46 10.10 -0.17 -1.49
N ASP A 47 10.58 -1.35 -1.89
CA ASP A 47 10.74 -1.71 -3.29
C ASP A 47 9.71 -2.78 -3.66
N ILE A 48 8.96 -2.51 -4.73
CA ILE A 48 7.97 -3.44 -5.25
C ILE A 48 8.35 -3.75 -6.69
N ASN A 49 9.27 -4.71 -6.83
CA ASN A 49 9.77 -5.17 -8.13
C ASN A 49 10.18 -4.02 -9.05
N GLY A 50 10.92 -3.06 -8.51
CA GLY A 50 11.46 -1.92 -9.26
C GLY A 50 10.67 -0.62 -9.13
N THR A 51 9.45 -0.67 -8.61
CA THR A 51 8.68 0.54 -8.30
C THR A 51 8.77 0.83 -6.81
N GLY A 52 9.11 2.06 -6.45
CA GLY A 52 9.19 2.45 -5.05
C GLY A 52 7.83 2.76 -4.44
N LEU A 53 7.70 2.48 -3.16
CA LEU A 53 6.63 3.02 -2.33
C LEU A 53 7.31 3.74 -1.19
N TYR A 54 7.13 5.06 -1.11
CA TYR A 54 7.78 5.89 -0.09
C TYR A 54 6.73 6.40 0.87
N ILE A 55 6.92 6.12 2.16
CA ILE A 55 6.00 6.56 3.21
C ILE A 55 6.71 7.65 4.02
N LEU A 56 6.16 8.85 3.98
CA LEU A 56 6.85 10.04 4.49
C LEU A 56 6.00 10.78 5.50
N ASP A 57 6.63 11.22 6.61
CA ASP A 57 6.02 12.20 7.50
C ASP A 57 5.84 13.52 6.75
N HIS A 58 4.67 14.13 6.86
CA HIS A 58 4.39 15.39 6.20
C HIS A 58 3.57 16.30 7.12
N SER A 59 4.07 17.49 7.35
CA SER A 59 3.47 18.44 8.31
C SER A 59 2.07 18.91 7.94
N ASP A 60 1.70 18.86 6.65
CA ASP A 60 0.39 19.29 6.20
C ASP A 60 -0.67 18.19 6.29
N ILE A 61 -0.26 16.97 6.62
CA ILE A 61 -1.17 15.82 6.67
C ILE A 61 -1.52 15.54 8.13
N LYS A 62 -2.82 15.51 8.42
CA LYS A 62 -3.37 15.20 9.73
C LYS A 62 -4.54 14.24 9.61
N GLY A 63 -4.55 13.22 10.45
CA GLY A 63 -5.64 12.28 10.51
C GLY A 63 -5.75 11.36 9.30
N LYS A 64 -6.92 10.77 9.16
CA LYS A 64 -7.16 9.76 8.13
C LYS A 64 -7.62 10.36 6.81
N ASN A 65 -7.28 9.67 5.72
CA ASN A 65 -7.85 9.92 4.41
C ASN A 65 -9.29 9.40 4.39
N SER A 66 -10.26 10.27 4.18
CA SER A 66 -11.68 9.89 4.11
C SER A 66 -12.14 9.50 2.71
N HIS A 67 -11.25 9.52 1.73
CA HIS A 67 -11.55 9.22 0.33
C HIS A 67 -10.52 8.24 -0.25
N GLY A 68 -10.33 7.12 0.41
CA GLY A 68 -9.31 6.12 0.06
C GLY A 68 -9.41 5.59 -1.37
N ALA A 69 -10.61 5.58 -1.93
CA ALA A 69 -10.81 5.12 -3.30
C ALA A 69 -10.34 6.10 -4.37
N ARG A 70 -10.03 7.36 -4.00
CA ARG A 70 -9.64 8.38 -4.99
C ARG A 70 -8.36 8.02 -5.73
N VAL A 71 -7.36 7.52 -4.99
CA VAL A 71 -6.11 7.02 -5.57
C VAL A 71 -5.80 5.70 -4.88
N MET A 72 -5.65 4.66 -5.66
CA MET A 72 -5.34 3.32 -5.16
C MET A 72 -4.15 2.77 -5.94
N PHE A 73 -3.45 1.81 -5.38
CA PHE A 73 -2.43 1.08 -6.12
C PHE A 73 -2.70 -0.42 -6.04
N ASN A 74 -2.36 -1.11 -7.11
CA ASN A 74 -2.55 -2.54 -7.22
C ASN A 74 -1.23 -3.27 -6.98
N LEU A 75 -1.27 -4.23 -6.07
CA LEU A 75 -0.15 -5.12 -5.80
C LEU A 75 -0.49 -6.46 -6.44
N GLU A 76 0.28 -6.85 -7.43
CA GLU A 76 0.07 -8.12 -8.11
C GLU A 76 0.52 -9.27 -7.22
N VAL A 77 -0.35 -10.28 -7.07
CA VAL A 77 -0.05 -11.49 -6.29
C VAL A 77 -0.27 -12.71 -7.17
N ASP A 78 0.38 -13.83 -6.81
CA ASP A 78 0.27 -15.06 -7.57
C ASP A 78 -0.91 -15.93 -7.13
N ASP A 79 -1.40 -15.76 -5.89
CA ASP A 79 -2.53 -16.52 -5.34
C ASP A 79 -3.34 -15.60 -4.43
N ILE A 80 -4.35 -14.95 -5.01
CA ILE A 80 -5.09 -13.90 -4.30
C ILE A 80 -5.90 -14.48 -3.13
N GLU A 81 -6.43 -15.70 -3.23
CA GLU A 81 -7.20 -16.28 -2.14
C GLU A 81 -6.32 -16.51 -0.91
N LYS A 82 -5.11 -17.02 -1.12
CA LYS A 82 -4.14 -17.22 -0.05
C LYS A 82 -3.75 -15.90 0.60
N GLU A 83 -3.44 -14.88 -0.21
CA GLU A 83 -3.03 -13.57 0.30
C GLU A 83 -4.18 -12.83 0.97
N PHE A 84 -5.41 -12.98 0.45
CA PHE A 84 -6.60 -12.43 1.08
C PHE A 84 -6.79 -12.99 2.49
N GLU A 85 -6.72 -14.32 2.63
CA GLU A 85 -6.89 -14.97 3.93
C GLU A 85 -5.76 -14.58 4.90
N ARG A 86 -4.56 -14.42 4.38
CA ARG A 86 -3.42 -13.97 5.19
C ARG A 86 -3.65 -12.59 5.78
N LEU A 87 -4.09 -11.61 4.96
CA LEU A 87 -4.38 -10.27 5.45
C LEU A 87 -5.56 -10.26 6.42
N LYS A 88 -6.56 -11.09 6.17
CA LYS A 88 -7.72 -11.20 7.04
C LYS A 88 -7.33 -11.69 8.44
N LYS A 89 -6.40 -12.64 8.54
CA LYS A 89 -5.86 -13.12 9.82
C LYS A 89 -5.03 -12.07 10.54
N GLU A 90 -4.47 -11.12 9.82
CA GLU A 90 -3.73 -9.99 10.38
C GLU A 90 -4.63 -8.81 10.73
N ASP A 91 -5.95 -9.01 10.68
CA ASP A 91 -6.96 -7.99 10.98
C ASP A 91 -6.87 -6.75 10.08
N VAL A 92 -6.43 -6.93 8.84
CA VAL A 92 -6.44 -5.86 7.84
C VAL A 92 -7.88 -5.63 7.40
N LYS A 93 -8.30 -4.38 7.36
CA LYS A 93 -9.68 -4.04 7.00
C LYS A 93 -9.96 -4.34 5.54
N VAL A 94 -10.98 -5.15 5.27
CA VAL A 94 -11.43 -5.48 3.92
C VAL A 94 -12.47 -4.44 3.50
N VAL A 95 -12.23 -3.81 2.36
CA VAL A 95 -13.19 -2.87 1.76
C VAL A 95 -14.07 -3.60 0.76
N GLN A 96 -13.48 -4.45 -0.06
CA GLN A 96 -14.19 -5.25 -1.05
C GLN A 96 -13.56 -6.63 -1.12
N GLU A 97 -14.37 -7.67 -0.91
CA GLU A 97 -13.92 -9.06 -1.04
C GLU A 97 -13.57 -9.37 -2.48
N THR A 98 -12.82 -10.45 -2.68
CA THR A 98 -12.35 -10.85 -4.01
C THR A 98 -13.52 -11.00 -4.99
N TYR A 99 -13.37 -10.40 -6.16
CA TYR A 99 -14.32 -10.53 -7.27
C TYR A 99 -13.57 -10.56 -8.58
N HIS A 100 -14.24 -11.05 -9.61
CA HIS A 100 -13.66 -11.21 -10.95
C HIS A 100 -14.02 -10.03 -11.84
N VAL A 101 -13.02 -9.49 -12.52
CA VAL A 101 -13.19 -8.47 -13.56
C VAL A 101 -12.82 -9.10 -14.89
N GLU A 102 -13.78 -9.15 -15.79
CA GLU A 102 -13.60 -9.79 -17.09
C GLU A 102 -12.41 -9.18 -17.84
N GLU A 103 -11.59 -10.05 -18.44
CA GLU A 103 -10.38 -9.71 -19.19
C GLU A 103 -9.24 -9.15 -18.32
N TYR A 104 -9.46 -8.93 -17.03
CA TYR A 104 -8.41 -8.42 -16.14
C TYR A 104 -7.94 -9.49 -15.14
N GLY A 105 -8.84 -10.04 -14.36
CA GLY A 105 -8.53 -11.04 -13.36
C GLY A 105 -9.30 -10.82 -12.06
N LEU A 106 -8.67 -11.17 -10.94
CA LEU A 106 -9.29 -11.11 -9.62
C LEU A 106 -8.75 -9.92 -8.84
N ILE A 107 -9.62 -9.26 -8.08
CA ILE A 107 -9.27 -8.06 -7.30
C ILE A 107 -9.89 -8.16 -5.91
N ALA A 108 -9.12 -7.74 -4.90
CA ALA A 108 -9.64 -7.52 -3.55
C ALA A 108 -9.10 -6.17 -3.04
N THR A 109 -9.91 -5.42 -2.31
CA THR A 109 -9.57 -4.08 -1.84
C THR A 109 -9.49 -4.04 -0.33
N PHE A 110 -8.45 -3.40 0.19
CA PHE A 110 -8.16 -3.27 1.61
C PHE A 110 -7.92 -1.81 1.97
N GLU A 111 -8.00 -1.52 3.27
CA GLU A 111 -7.74 -0.18 3.78
C GLU A 111 -6.57 -0.23 4.76
N ASP A 112 -5.64 0.71 4.63
CA ASP A 112 -4.54 0.84 5.57
C ASP A 112 -4.96 1.67 6.80
N PRO A 113 -4.11 1.77 7.84
CA PRO A 113 -4.48 2.51 9.06
C PRO A 113 -4.80 3.99 8.85
N ASP A 114 -4.32 4.58 7.76
CA ASP A 114 -4.56 6.00 7.44
C ASP A 114 -5.76 6.20 6.53
N GLY A 115 -6.51 5.14 6.22
CA GLY A 115 -7.69 5.24 5.37
C GLY A 115 -7.39 5.19 3.87
N ASN A 116 -6.16 4.93 3.47
CA ASN A 116 -5.83 4.74 2.06
C ASN A 116 -6.22 3.33 1.63
N TYR A 117 -6.73 3.20 0.41
CA TYR A 117 -7.06 1.90 -0.15
C TYR A 117 -5.93 1.38 -1.01
N PHE A 118 -5.69 0.08 -0.93
CA PHE A 118 -4.82 -0.64 -1.83
C PHE A 118 -5.50 -1.94 -2.22
N GLN A 119 -5.07 -2.54 -3.34
CA GLN A 119 -5.69 -3.75 -3.84
C GLN A 119 -4.65 -4.83 -4.06
N PHE A 120 -5.04 -6.08 -3.81
CA PHE A 120 -4.35 -7.23 -4.37
C PHE A 120 -5.03 -7.58 -5.67
N VAL A 121 -4.24 -7.91 -6.69
CA VAL A 121 -4.76 -8.31 -7.99
C VAL A 121 -4.02 -9.56 -8.46
N GLN A 122 -4.77 -10.48 -9.04
CA GLN A 122 -4.22 -11.64 -9.72
C GLN A 122 -4.67 -11.55 -11.16
N VAL A 123 -3.78 -10.97 -11.98
CA VAL A 123 -4.12 -10.63 -13.37
C VAL A 123 -4.30 -11.90 -14.21
N ARG A 124 -5.22 -11.85 -15.16
CA ARG A 124 -5.56 -12.93 -16.07
C ARG A 124 -6.08 -14.21 -15.40
N ALA A 125 -6.49 -14.12 -14.13
CA ALA A 125 -7.14 -15.22 -13.44
C ALA A 125 -8.65 -15.23 -13.77
N ASN A 126 -9.19 -16.42 -13.88
CA ASN A 126 -10.62 -16.63 -14.16
C ASN A 126 -11.41 -16.91 -12.89
#